data_8dd3de12fcc43674eec67af364806301
#
_entry.id   8dd3de12fcc43674eec67af364806301
#
_cell.length_a   1.000
_cell.length_b   1.000
_cell.length_c   1.000
_cell.angle_alpha   90.00
_cell.angle_beta   90.00
_cell.angle_gamma   90.00
#
_symmetry.space_group_name_H-M   'P 1'
#
loop_
_entity.id
_entity.type
_entity.pdbx_description
1 polymer ?
#
loop_
_entity_poly.entity_id
_entity_poly.type
_entity_poly.pdbx_seq_one_letter_code
_entity_poly.pdbx_strand_id
1 'polypeptide(L)'
;MARRVAIVGTGQTHHRSHRLDVNGRELIHEAVERALKDCELTIRDIDAIVIGNMDHFESINYVDTWSVEGSGGYMKPIMKVTTGGTTGTSVAIAAYYHVASGLFDKVLAIGWEKNSESDTTGAIITCSDPVWDRFSYSGAIPSLATEASAYMEQYGATQEDAARVAVRERTHAMNNPYAQLHGRPITIKDVMESAMLAYPIKLLDVCPRTDGACAVVFAAEGTAERIAPKPAWIKACAVRHAATWFGDVDYNTGLLSLKRASLEVYEKAGIRHPVEELDVAELYLPYSYAGLKWIEVLGFCGPGEGPKFIWEGHSDMGGKLPINPSGGVMSTNCIGATALLRTAEAALQIMGKGDKRQVPDVKTALATGFGGCWWSDAIIMSSKKP
;
A
#
# COMPACT_ATOMS: atom_id res chain seq x y z
N MET A 1 17.89 -14.11 19.59
CA MET A 1 17.60 -13.87 18.17
C MET A 1 16.15 -13.39 18.08
N ALA A 2 15.83 -12.48 17.16
CA ALA A 2 14.45 -12.09 16.91
C ALA A 2 13.64 -13.30 16.42
N ARG A 3 12.37 -13.42 16.84
CA ARG A 3 11.50 -14.51 16.39
C ARG A 3 11.09 -14.29 14.93
N ARG A 4 10.87 -15.37 14.21
CA ARG A 4 10.26 -15.32 12.87
C ARG A 4 8.78 -15.05 12.99
N VAL A 5 8.26 -14.24 12.06
CA VAL A 5 6.89 -13.74 12.09
C VAL A 5 6.24 -13.94 10.72
N ALA A 6 4.98 -14.31 10.74
CA ALA A 6 4.17 -14.44 9.54
C ALA A 6 2.83 -13.73 9.67
N ILE A 7 2.25 -13.36 8.55
CA ILE A 7 0.84 -12.98 8.43
C ILE A 7 0.02 -14.27 8.30
N VAL A 8 -1.05 -14.37 9.09
CA VAL A 8 -1.90 -15.56 9.16
C VAL A 8 -3.36 -15.28 8.81
N GLY A 9 -3.79 -14.02 8.84
CA GLY A 9 -5.15 -13.61 8.49
C GLY A 9 -5.21 -12.17 8.03
N THR A 10 -6.15 -11.87 7.13
CA THR A 10 -6.38 -10.54 6.57
C THR A 10 -7.86 -10.23 6.47
N GLY A 11 -8.23 -8.97 6.64
CA GLY A 11 -9.59 -8.50 6.45
C GLY A 11 -9.62 -7.07 5.91
N GLN A 12 -10.51 -6.82 4.98
CA GLN A 12 -10.72 -5.48 4.43
C GLN A 12 -12.20 -5.20 4.25
N THR A 13 -12.58 -3.94 4.31
CA THR A 13 -13.96 -3.50 4.08
C THR A 13 -14.29 -3.46 2.60
N HIS A 14 -15.57 -3.39 2.24
CA HIS A 14 -15.95 -2.95 0.90
C HIS A 14 -15.71 -1.44 0.79
N HIS A 15 -14.73 -1.07 0.00
CA HIS A 15 -14.27 0.30 -0.15
C HIS A 15 -15.23 1.12 -1.02
N ARG A 16 -15.55 2.35 -0.59
CA ARG A 16 -16.43 3.28 -1.32
C ARG A 16 -15.93 4.72 -1.17
N SER A 17 -16.38 5.60 -2.07
CA SER A 17 -16.09 7.03 -1.98
C SER A 17 -16.64 7.68 -0.70
N HIS A 18 -17.75 7.13 -0.18
CA HIS A 18 -18.42 7.57 1.06
C HIS A 18 -19.06 6.36 1.73
N ARG A 19 -18.65 6.05 2.96
CA ARG A 19 -19.25 5.04 3.83
C ARG A 19 -20.16 5.76 4.86
N LEU A 20 -21.29 6.27 4.36
CA LEU A 20 -22.29 6.95 5.21
C LEU A 20 -23.09 5.98 6.10
N ASP A 21 -23.02 4.71 5.81
CA ASP A 21 -23.68 3.61 6.50
C ASP A 21 -23.03 3.24 7.84
N VAL A 22 -21.76 3.65 8.06
CA VAL A 22 -20.98 3.32 9.26
C VAL A 22 -20.16 4.52 9.74
N ASN A 23 -19.94 4.61 11.05
CA ASN A 23 -18.91 5.50 11.60
C ASN A 23 -17.52 4.84 11.55
N GLY A 24 -16.46 5.56 11.95
CA GLY A 24 -15.10 5.04 11.89
C GLY A 24 -14.84 3.81 12.77
N ARG A 25 -15.50 3.70 13.95
CA ARG A 25 -15.37 2.52 14.84
C ARG A 25 -15.99 1.28 14.20
N GLU A 26 -17.17 1.44 13.60
CA GLU A 26 -17.85 0.36 12.87
C GLU A 26 -17.09 -0.07 11.64
N LEU A 27 -16.46 0.89 10.93
CA LEU A 27 -15.58 0.62 9.78
C LEU A 27 -14.35 -0.21 10.19
N ILE A 28 -13.71 0.16 11.32
CA ILE A 28 -12.61 -0.59 11.91
C ILE A 28 -13.07 -2.00 12.28
N HIS A 29 -14.22 -2.12 12.96
CA HIS A 29 -14.78 -3.38 13.40
C HIS A 29 -15.02 -4.35 12.24
N GLU A 30 -15.58 -3.87 11.14
CA GLU A 30 -15.83 -4.67 9.92
C GLU A 30 -14.53 -5.32 9.41
N ALA A 31 -13.42 -4.57 9.36
CA ALA A 31 -12.14 -5.11 8.92
C ALA A 31 -11.55 -6.12 9.94
N VAL A 32 -11.66 -5.81 11.22
CA VAL A 32 -11.18 -6.69 12.31
C VAL A 32 -11.92 -8.02 12.32
N GLU A 33 -13.25 -8.02 12.26
CA GLU A 33 -14.04 -9.25 12.20
C GLU A 33 -13.64 -10.13 11.02
N ARG A 34 -13.45 -9.54 9.84
CA ARG A 34 -13.03 -10.28 8.64
C ARG A 34 -11.64 -10.87 8.80
N ALA A 35 -10.68 -10.12 9.38
CA ALA A 35 -9.33 -10.63 9.59
C ALA A 35 -9.29 -11.79 10.59
N LEU A 36 -10.04 -11.68 11.67
CA LEU A 36 -10.14 -12.74 12.69
C LEU A 36 -10.84 -13.98 12.12
N LYS A 37 -11.90 -13.79 11.35
CA LYS A 37 -12.62 -14.88 10.67
C LYS A 37 -11.74 -15.61 9.65
N ASP A 38 -10.88 -14.88 8.91
CA ASP A 38 -9.98 -15.46 7.90
C ASP A 38 -8.97 -16.45 8.49
N CYS A 39 -8.65 -16.30 9.77
CA CYS A 39 -7.71 -17.17 10.49
C CYS A 39 -8.36 -17.93 11.68
N GLU A 40 -9.68 -17.98 11.75
CA GLU A 40 -10.45 -18.70 12.77
C GLU A 40 -10.09 -18.32 14.22
N LEU A 41 -9.70 -17.05 14.42
CA LEU A 41 -9.40 -16.48 15.73
C LEU A 41 -10.55 -15.59 16.23
N THR A 42 -10.48 -15.27 17.50
CA THR A 42 -11.30 -14.26 18.17
C THR A 42 -10.42 -13.14 18.70
N ILE A 43 -11.02 -12.00 19.06
CA ILE A 43 -10.25 -10.91 19.66
C ILE A 43 -9.58 -11.30 20.98
N ARG A 44 -10.06 -12.33 21.68
CA ARG A 44 -9.44 -12.84 22.92
C ARG A 44 -8.08 -13.46 22.66
N ASP A 45 -7.85 -13.97 21.44
CA ASP A 45 -6.61 -14.62 21.05
C ASP A 45 -5.51 -13.60 20.70
N ILE A 46 -5.85 -12.33 20.49
CA ILE A 46 -4.91 -11.26 20.14
C ILE A 46 -4.29 -10.67 21.40
N ASP A 47 -2.96 -10.55 21.41
CA ASP A 47 -2.21 -10.06 22.56
C ASP A 47 -2.05 -8.53 22.57
N ALA A 48 -1.88 -7.91 21.40
CA ALA A 48 -1.72 -6.46 21.26
C ALA A 48 -2.26 -5.97 19.89
N ILE A 49 -2.50 -4.67 19.79
CA ILE A 49 -3.01 -4.01 18.58
C ILE A 49 -2.07 -2.86 18.21
N VAL A 50 -1.76 -2.75 16.91
CA VAL A 50 -1.15 -1.56 16.32
C VAL A 50 -2.16 -0.97 15.35
N ILE A 51 -2.52 0.30 15.54
CA ILE A 51 -3.53 0.99 14.74
C ILE A 51 -2.97 2.29 14.15
N GLY A 52 -3.43 2.66 12.95
CA GLY A 52 -3.04 3.92 12.32
C GLY A 52 -4.07 4.45 11.34
N ASN A 53 -4.07 5.77 11.23
CA ASN A 53 -4.73 6.58 10.22
C ASN A 53 -3.91 7.88 10.03
N MET A 54 -4.35 8.79 9.18
CA MET A 54 -3.64 10.06 8.99
C MET A 54 -4.02 11.17 9.99
N ASP A 55 -4.97 10.95 10.88
CA ASP A 55 -5.47 11.90 11.89
C ASP A 55 -6.21 13.13 11.36
N HIS A 56 -5.92 13.54 10.14
CA HIS A 56 -6.36 14.84 9.61
C HIS A 56 -7.78 14.82 9.05
N PHE A 57 -8.24 13.67 8.56
CA PHE A 57 -9.53 13.58 7.88
C PHE A 57 -10.70 13.59 8.87
N GLU A 58 -10.59 12.84 9.94
CA GLU A 58 -11.63 12.73 10.96
C GLU A 58 -11.40 13.65 12.16
N SER A 59 -10.25 14.33 12.22
CA SER A 59 -9.82 15.17 13.34
C SER A 59 -9.77 14.41 14.68
N ILE A 60 -9.42 13.13 14.66
CA ILE A 60 -9.30 12.27 15.83
C ILE A 60 -7.82 12.00 16.11
N ASN A 61 -7.25 12.71 17.09
CA ASN A 61 -5.80 12.64 17.38
C ASN A 61 -5.39 11.40 18.21
N TYR A 62 -6.31 10.83 18.98
CA TYR A 62 -6.06 9.70 19.90
C TYR A 62 -6.84 8.48 19.43
N VAL A 63 -6.54 8.02 18.21
CA VAL A 63 -7.29 6.93 17.58
C VAL A 63 -7.15 5.61 18.33
N ASP A 64 -6.03 5.37 18.98
CA ASP A 64 -5.80 4.20 19.85
C ASP A 64 -6.83 4.13 20.99
N THR A 65 -7.07 5.24 21.69
CA THR A 65 -8.08 5.31 22.75
C THR A 65 -9.49 5.34 22.18
N TRP A 66 -9.73 6.14 21.16
CA TRP A 66 -11.06 6.31 20.57
C TRP A 66 -11.60 5.03 19.91
N SER A 67 -10.74 4.18 19.37
CA SER A 67 -11.14 2.99 18.61
C SER A 67 -11.25 1.70 19.45
N VAL A 68 -11.14 1.76 20.77
CA VAL A 68 -11.10 0.58 21.66
C VAL A 68 -12.25 -0.38 21.38
N GLU A 69 -13.49 0.11 21.26
CA GLU A 69 -14.65 -0.73 20.97
C GLU A 69 -14.61 -1.30 19.56
N GLY A 70 -14.24 -0.48 18.55
CA GLY A 70 -14.18 -0.92 17.16
C GLY A 70 -13.06 -1.93 16.91
N SER A 71 -11.89 -1.71 17.52
CA SER A 71 -10.74 -2.61 17.39
C SER A 71 -10.85 -3.87 18.27
N GLY A 72 -11.78 -3.88 19.25
CA GLY A 72 -11.85 -4.92 20.27
C GLY A 72 -10.71 -4.86 21.30
N GLY A 73 -10.06 -3.71 21.43
CA GLY A 73 -8.85 -3.52 22.23
C GLY A 73 -9.08 -3.33 23.73
N TYR A 74 -10.30 -3.55 24.24
CA TYR A 74 -10.57 -3.39 25.67
C TYR A 74 -9.60 -4.18 26.54
N MET A 75 -8.91 -3.46 27.44
CA MET A 75 -7.85 -3.99 28.34
C MET A 75 -6.68 -4.67 27.63
N LYS A 76 -6.41 -4.33 26.37
CA LYS A 76 -5.23 -4.77 25.63
C LYS A 76 -4.25 -3.61 25.39
N PRO A 77 -2.95 -3.90 25.24
CA PRO A 77 -2.01 -2.92 24.70
C PRO A 77 -2.42 -2.48 23.30
N ILE A 78 -2.62 -1.18 23.12
CA ILE A 78 -2.86 -0.56 21.81
C ILE A 78 -1.79 0.51 21.58
N MET A 79 -1.18 0.52 20.41
CA MET A 79 -0.20 1.52 20.02
C MET A 79 -0.58 2.13 18.69
N LYS A 80 -0.60 3.46 18.62
CA LYS A 80 -0.82 4.22 17.38
C LYS A 80 0.48 4.40 16.63
N VAL A 81 0.44 4.21 15.30
CA VAL A 81 1.52 4.55 14.38
C VAL A 81 0.95 5.37 13.23
N THR A 82 1.48 6.56 13.01
CA THR A 82 1.08 7.46 11.92
C THR A 82 2.33 7.97 11.20
N THR A 83 2.40 7.74 9.91
CA THR A 83 3.52 8.12 9.04
C THR A 83 3.01 8.62 7.67
N GLY A 84 1.93 9.37 7.66
CA GLY A 84 1.33 9.87 6.42
C GLY A 84 0.87 8.73 5.48
N GLY A 85 1.16 8.84 4.21
CA GLY A 85 0.74 7.85 3.20
C GLY A 85 1.31 6.44 3.40
N THR A 86 2.44 6.29 4.12
CA THR A 86 3.00 4.96 4.49
C THR A 86 2.38 4.38 5.75
N THR A 87 1.46 5.07 6.42
CA THR A 87 0.90 4.64 7.71
C THR A 87 0.57 3.16 7.75
N GLY A 88 -0.10 2.63 6.74
CA GLY A 88 -0.49 1.22 6.71
C GLY A 88 0.68 0.24 6.72
N THR A 89 1.76 0.50 5.94
CA THR A 89 2.96 -0.36 5.95
C THR A 89 3.73 -0.18 7.25
N SER A 90 3.83 1.05 7.77
CA SER A 90 4.48 1.32 9.06
C SER A 90 3.76 0.63 10.22
N VAL A 91 2.41 0.56 10.21
CA VAL A 91 1.60 -0.23 11.13
C VAL A 91 1.94 -1.72 11.03
N ALA A 92 2.06 -2.25 9.80
CA ALA A 92 2.46 -3.64 9.57
C ALA A 92 3.87 -3.93 10.10
N ILE A 93 4.83 -3.03 9.85
CA ILE A 93 6.22 -3.17 10.33
C ILE A 93 6.29 -3.06 11.86
N ALA A 94 5.52 -2.16 12.46
CA ALA A 94 5.44 -2.06 13.92
C ALA A 94 4.83 -3.33 14.53
N ALA A 95 3.77 -3.90 13.96
CA ALA A 95 3.21 -5.17 14.40
C ALA A 95 4.22 -6.32 14.25
N TYR A 96 4.96 -6.35 13.14
CA TYR A 96 6.08 -7.28 12.97
C TYR A 96 7.11 -7.14 14.11
N TYR A 97 7.54 -5.92 14.44
CA TYR A 97 8.51 -5.68 15.52
C TYR A 97 7.97 -6.11 16.89
N HIS A 98 6.68 -5.90 17.16
CA HIS A 98 6.05 -6.34 18.40
C HIS A 98 6.14 -7.87 18.56
N VAL A 99 5.83 -8.63 17.51
CA VAL A 99 5.93 -10.10 17.55
C VAL A 99 7.39 -10.57 17.54
N ALA A 100 8.24 -9.98 16.70
CA ALA A 100 9.66 -10.35 16.57
C ALA A 100 10.46 -10.09 17.86
N SER A 101 10.05 -9.10 18.67
CA SER A 101 10.66 -8.79 19.97
C SER A 101 10.50 -9.91 21.00
N GLY A 102 9.49 -10.77 20.83
CA GLY A 102 9.17 -11.83 21.79
C GLY A 102 8.19 -11.43 22.89
N LEU A 103 7.71 -10.18 22.91
CA LEU A 103 6.76 -9.71 23.92
C LEU A 103 5.33 -10.20 23.66
N PHE A 104 4.97 -10.39 22.38
CA PHE A 104 3.64 -10.81 21.96
C PHE A 104 3.72 -11.95 20.96
N ASP A 105 2.77 -12.89 20.99
CA ASP A 105 2.70 -13.99 20.02
C ASP A 105 1.80 -13.67 18.85
N LYS A 106 0.74 -12.88 19.05
CA LYS A 106 -0.23 -12.49 18.05
C LYS A 106 -0.55 -11.00 18.15
N VAL A 107 -0.33 -10.26 17.09
CA VAL A 107 -0.60 -8.82 17.03
C VAL A 107 -1.52 -8.51 15.85
N LEU A 108 -2.54 -7.71 16.10
CA LEU A 108 -3.47 -7.21 15.08
C LEU A 108 -3.00 -5.83 14.62
N ALA A 109 -2.71 -5.71 13.34
CA ALA A 109 -2.41 -4.46 12.66
C ALA A 109 -3.68 -3.92 12.01
N ILE A 110 -4.01 -2.64 12.22
CA ILE A 110 -5.23 -2.00 11.71
C ILE A 110 -4.86 -0.68 11.03
N GLY A 111 -5.24 -0.53 9.78
CA GLY A 111 -5.21 0.75 9.06
C GLY A 111 -6.62 1.15 8.63
N TRP A 112 -6.98 2.41 8.75
CA TRP A 112 -8.31 2.89 8.36
C TRP A 112 -8.27 4.35 7.96
N GLU A 113 -9.27 4.80 7.20
CA GLU A 113 -9.49 6.21 6.88
C GLU A 113 -10.91 6.44 6.38
N LYS A 114 -11.52 7.57 6.75
CA LYS A 114 -12.71 8.10 6.12
C LYS A 114 -12.37 9.41 5.40
N ASN A 115 -11.69 9.29 4.27
CA ASN A 115 -11.23 10.44 3.46
C ASN A 115 -12.38 11.39 3.08
N SER A 116 -13.63 10.90 3.10
CA SER A 116 -14.81 11.68 2.76
C SER A 116 -15.21 12.71 3.82
N GLU A 117 -14.69 12.61 5.04
CA GLU A 117 -15.06 13.48 6.16
C GLU A 117 -14.30 14.82 6.17
N SER A 118 -13.33 15.02 5.25
CA SER A 118 -12.56 16.26 5.16
C SER A 118 -12.18 16.61 3.72
N ASP A 119 -11.66 17.82 3.53
CA ASP A 119 -10.95 18.17 2.30
C ASP A 119 -9.60 17.44 2.22
N THR A 120 -9.52 16.51 1.30
CA THR A 120 -8.33 15.66 1.10
C THR A 120 -7.08 16.47 0.79
N THR A 121 -7.20 17.51 -0.05
CA THR A 121 -6.05 18.35 -0.42
C THR A 121 -5.56 19.16 0.79
N GLY A 122 -6.47 19.78 1.52
CA GLY A 122 -6.15 20.53 2.74
C GLY A 122 -5.49 19.66 3.80
N ALA A 123 -6.01 18.43 4.01
CA ALA A 123 -5.42 17.48 4.94
C ALA A 123 -3.99 17.06 4.52
N ILE A 124 -3.74 16.76 3.25
CA ILE A 124 -2.42 16.38 2.74
C ILE A 124 -1.42 17.54 2.83
N ILE A 125 -1.83 18.77 2.57
CA ILE A 125 -0.97 19.96 2.66
C ILE A 125 -0.39 20.11 4.07
N THR A 126 -1.08 19.64 5.11
CA THR A 126 -0.58 19.73 6.49
C THR A 126 0.67 18.88 6.77
N CYS A 127 1.05 17.96 5.88
CA CYS A 127 2.31 17.21 6.01
C CYS A 127 3.55 18.07 5.71
N SER A 128 3.37 19.23 5.06
CA SER A 128 4.46 20.14 4.71
C SER A 128 4.76 21.12 5.85
N ASP A 129 6.02 21.57 5.93
CA ASP A 129 6.44 22.57 6.91
C ASP A 129 5.60 23.85 6.81
N PRO A 130 5.01 24.34 7.92
CA PRO A 130 4.08 25.45 7.89
C PRO A 130 4.74 26.80 7.51
N VAL A 131 6.06 26.92 7.68
CA VAL A 131 6.79 28.16 7.45
C VAL A 131 7.48 28.18 6.08
N TRP A 132 8.10 27.06 5.69
CA TRP A 132 8.95 26.97 4.49
C TRP A 132 8.27 26.41 3.25
N ASP A 133 7.39 25.40 3.41
CA ASP A 133 6.85 24.64 2.27
C ASP A 133 5.36 24.86 2.03
N ARG A 134 4.56 24.97 3.11
CA ARG A 134 3.10 24.88 3.00
C ARG A 134 2.47 25.91 2.06
N PHE A 135 3.05 27.08 1.96
CA PHE A 135 2.56 28.15 1.08
C PHE A 135 2.81 27.87 -0.41
N SER A 136 3.80 27.05 -0.74
CA SER A 136 4.15 26.64 -2.12
C SER A 136 3.64 25.25 -2.50
N TYR A 137 3.26 24.44 -1.50
CA TYR A 137 2.78 23.09 -1.72
C TYR A 137 1.28 23.05 -2.04
N SER A 138 0.96 22.88 -3.31
CA SER A 138 -0.44 22.88 -3.81
C SER A 138 -1.14 21.52 -3.71
N GLY A 139 -0.60 20.58 -2.92
CA GLY A 139 -1.11 19.23 -2.74
C GLY A 139 -0.36 18.17 -3.56
N ALA A 140 -0.79 16.92 -3.42
CA ALA A 140 -0.11 15.78 -4.00
C ALA A 140 -0.09 15.80 -5.55
N ILE A 141 -1.21 16.12 -6.19
CA ILE A 141 -1.33 16.05 -7.66
C ILE A 141 -0.37 16.99 -8.36
N PRO A 142 -0.28 18.31 -8.04
CA PRO A 142 0.70 19.20 -8.65
C PRO A 142 2.15 18.76 -8.44
N SER A 143 2.50 18.22 -7.27
CA SER A 143 3.84 17.70 -6.98
C SER A 143 4.18 16.49 -7.85
N LEU A 144 3.27 15.54 -7.95
CA LEU A 144 3.42 14.35 -8.79
C LEU A 144 3.44 14.71 -10.29
N ALA A 145 2.76 15.79 -10.69
CA ALA A 145 2.81 16.32 -12.07
C ALA A 145 4.20 16.83 -12.45
N THR A 146 4.92 17.44 -11.50
CA THR A 146 6.32 17.84 -11.70
C THR A 146 7.21 16.62 -11.94
N GLU A 147 7.04 15.55 -11.15
CA GLU A 147 7.76 14.29 -11.36
C GLU A 147 7.42 13.64 -12.72
N ALA A 148 6.14 13.62 -13.09
CA ALA A 148 5.68 13.09 -14.37
C ALA A 148 6.29 13.87 -15.56
N SER A 149 6.28 15.21 -15.49
CA SER A 149 6.86 16.07 -16.52
C SER A 149 8.36 15.86 -16.68
N ALA A 150 9.10 15.75 -15.57
CA ALA A 150 10.53 15.48 -15.60
C ALA A 150 10.84 14.10 -16.23
N TYR A 151 10.04 13.08 -15.92
CA TYR A 151 10.19 11.75 -16.50
C TYR A 151 9.90 11.74 -18.00
N MET A 152 8.84 12.42 -18.44
CA MET A 152 8.51 12.57 -19.87
C MET A 152 9.62 13.28 -20.64
N GLU A 153 10.15 14.38 -20.10
CA GLU A 153 11.23 15.14 -20.73
C GLU A 153 12.52 14.31 -20.82
N GLN A 154 12.86 13.60 -19.77
CA GLN A 154 14.12 12.85 -19.69
C GLN A 154 14.13 11.61 -20.58
N TYR A 155 13.00 10.89 -20.69
CA TYR A 155 12.94 9.58 -21.34
C TYR A 155 12.01 9.50 -22.56
N GLY A 156 11.33 10.59 -22.89
CA GLY A 156 10.39 10.62 -24.02
C GLY A 156 9.10 9.84 -23.79
N ALA A 157 8.78 9.54 -22.54
CA ALA A 157 7.52 8.87 -22.19
C ALA A 157 6.32 9.74 -22.56
N THR A 158 5.22 9.11 -22.94
CA THR A 158 4.01 9.77 -23.41
C THR A 158 2.87 9.69 -22.40
N GLN A 159 1.84 10.50 -22.57
CA GLN A 159 0.61 10.38 -21.77
C GLN A 159 -0.11 9.04 -22.02
N GLU A 160 0.04 8.45 -23.22
CA GLU A 160 -0.56 7.15 -23.54
C GLU A 160 0.13 6.01 -22.79
N ASP A 161 1.45 6.10 -22.57
CA ASP A 161 2.19 5.14 -21.76
C ASP A 161 1.66 5.12 -20.32
N ALA A 162 1.41 6.28 -19.74
CA ALA A 162 0.80 6.40 -18.43
C ALA A 162 -0.65 5.90 -18.43
N ALA A 163 -1.44 6.26 -19.46
CA ALA A 163 -2.82 5.78 -19.60
C ALA A 163 -2.90 4.23 -19.64
N ARG A 164 -1.90 3.56 -20.26
CA ARG A 164 -1.83 2.09 -20.27
C ARG A 164 -1.69 1.51 -18.85
N VAL A 165 -0.96 2.20 -17.96
CA VAL A 165 -0.89 1.83 -16.53
C VAL A 165 -2.26 1.95 -15.87
N ALA A 166 -2.97 3.07 -16.07
CA ALA A 166 -4.30 3.27 -15.51
C ALA A 166 -5.29 2.19 -15.97
N VAL A 167 -5.27 1.83 -17.24
CA VAL A 167 -6.10 0.76 -17.81
C VAL A 167 -5.76 -0.60 -17.18
N ARG A 168 -4.47 -0.92 -16.98
CA ARG A 168 -4.05 -2.16 -16.30
C ARG A 168 -4.62 -2.25 -14.89
N GLU A 169 -4.44 -1.22 -14.06
CA GLU A 169 -4.93 -1.20 -12.69
C GLU A 169 -6.45 -1.40 -12.63
N ARG A 170 -7.20 -0.75 -13.53
CA ARG A 170 -8.66 -0.92 -13.63
C ARG A 170 -9.07 -2.31 -14.12
N THR A 171 -8.30 -2.90 -15.03
CA THR A 171 -8.53 -4.28 -15.49
C THR A 171 -8.33 -5.26 -14.34
N HIS A 172 -7.28 -5.11 -13.55
CA HIS A 172 -7.03 -5.94 -12.37
C HIS A 172 -8.12 -5.77 -11.31
N ALA A 173 -8.59 -4.54 -11.08
CA ALA A 173 -9.67 -4.24 -10.12
C ALA A 173 -11.00 -4.94 -10.45
N MET A 174 -11.23 -5.36 -11.69
CA MET A 174 -12.40 -6.15 -12.07
C MET A 174 -12.48 -7.50 -11.34
N ASN A 175 -11.35 -7.99 -10.86
CA ASN A 175 -11.25 -9.24 -10.11
C ASN A 175 -11.32 -9.06 -8.60
N ASN A 176 -11.31 -7.81 -8.10
CA ASN A 176 -11.32 -7.50 -6.68
C ASN A 176 -12.67 -6.93 -6.22
N PRO A 177 -13.54 -7.72 -5.57
CA PRO A 177 -14.88 -7.28 -5.16
C PRO A 177 -14.84 -6.19 -4.07
N TYR A 178 -13.72 -6.02 -3.39
CA TYR A 178 -13.55 -4.99 -2.35
C TYR A 178 -13.17 -3.62 -2.92
N ALA A 179 -12.58 -3.58 -4.13
CA ALA A 179 -12.10 -2.32 -4.72
C ALA A 179 -13.25 -1.35 -5.01
N GLN A 180 -13.05 -0.06 -4.67
CA GLN A 180 -14.04 0.99 -4.94
C GLN A 180 -14.43 1.06 -6.42
N LEU A 181 -13.47 0.86 -7.31
CA LEU A 181 -13.67 0.96 -8.76
C LEU A 181 -13.89 -0.41 -9.43
N HIS A 182 -14.23 -1.43 -8.64
CA HIS A 182 -14.70 -2.70 -9.16
C HIS A 182 -15.89 -2.51 -10.12
N GLY A 183 -15.91 -3.24 -11.23
CA GLY A 183 -16.98 -3.14 -12.24
C GLY A 183 -16.94 -1.88 -13.11
N ARG A 184 -15.85 -1.09 -13.07
CA ARG A 184 -15.70 0.17 -13.83
C ARG A 184 -14.48 0.14 -14.75
N PRO A 185 -14.49 -0.65 -15.83
CA PRO A 185 -13.37 -0.67 -16.79
C PRO A 185 -13.22 0.68 -17.49
N ILE A 186 -12.01 0.97 -17.93
CA ILE A 186 -11.68 2.16 -18.74
C ILE A 186 -10.79 1.75 -19.91
N THR A 187 -10.75 2.60 -20.95
CA THR A 187 -9.85 2.48 -22.08
C THR A 187 -8.80 3.58 -22.06
N ILE A 188 -7.73 3.43 -22.85
CA ILE A 188 -6.74 4.50 -23.06
C ILE A 188 -7.43 5.80 -23.51
N LYS A 189 -8.39 5.71 -24.43
CA LYS A 189 -9.16 6.85 -24.89
C LYS A 189 -9.87 7.57 -23.74
N ASP A 190 -10.52 6.84 -22.84
CA ASP A 190 -11.21 7.43 -21.68
C ASP A 190 -10.23 8.21 -20.78
N VAL A 191 -9.02 7.67 -20.56
CA VAL A 191 -7.98 8.38 -19.80
C VAL A 191 -7.55 9.63 -20.52
N MET A 192 -7.25 9.53 -21.84
CA MET A 192 -6.77 10.65 -22.65
C MET A 192 -7.78 11.79 -22.78
N GLU A 193 -9.08 11.48 -22.77
CA GLU A 193 -10.17 12.45 -22.86
C GLU A 193 -10.65 12.96 -21.47
N SER A 194 -10.14 12.39 -20.39
CA SER A 194 -10.52 12.82 -19.04
C SER A 194 -9.95 14.21 -18.69
N ALA A 195 -10.58 14.91 -17.75
CA ALA A 195 -10.21 16.26 -17.36
C ALA A 195 -8.76 16.35 -16.89
N MET A 196 -8.02 17.36 -17.37
CA MET A 196 -6.67 17.68 -16.91
C MET A 196 -6.74 18.26 -15.49
N LEU A 197 -6.03 17.66 -14.56
CA LEU A 197 -5.92 18.15 -13.18
C LEU A 197 -4.69 19.05 -12.99
N ALA A 198 -3.52 18.58 -13.40
CA ALA A 198 -2.27 19.31 -13.45
C ALA A 198 -1.39 18.64 -14.53
N TYR A 199 -0.99 19.37 -15.56
CA TYR A 199 -0.25 18.77 -16.68
C TYR A 199 0.99 18.00 -16.21
N PRO A 200 1.20 16.75 -16.64
CA PRO A 200 0.41 16.00 -17.64
C PRO A 200 -0.69 15.09 -17.05
N ILE A 201 -0.98 15.17 -15.75
CA ILE A 201 -1.88 14.29 -14.99
C ILE A 201 -3.34 14.65 -15.26
N LYS A 202 -4.14 13.66 -15.64
CA LYS A 202 -5.58 13.75 -15.84
C LYS A 202 -6.35 13.03 -14.72
N LEU A 203 -7.66 13.21 -14.70
CA LEU A 203 -8.54 12.65 -13.67
C LEU A 203 -8.46 11.11 -13.55
N LEU A 204 -8.37 10.40 -14.68
CA LEU A 204 -8.28 8.94 -14.65
C LEU A 204 -6.84 8.41 -14.47
N ASP A 205 -5.85 9.30 -14.41
CA ASP A 205 -4.48 8.99 -14.05
C ASP A 205 -4.24 8.88 -12.54
N VAL A 206 -5.19 9.29 -11.70
CA VAL A 206 -5.02 9.34 -10.24
C VAL A 206 -5.94 8.39 -9.49
N CYS A 207 -5.54 8.06 -8.28
CA CYS A 207 -6.33 7.25 -7.37
C CYS A 207 -7.62 7.96 -6.92
N PRO A 208 -8.68 7.19 -6.62
CA PRO A 208 -9.90 7.75 -6.06
C PRO A 208 -9.69 8.13 -4.59
N ARG A 209 -10.56 9.00 -4.08
CA ARG A 209 -10.76 9.22 -2.65
C ARG A 209 -11.68 8.12 -2.12
N THR A 210 -11.27 7.44 -1.05
CA THR A 210 -11.94 6.23 -0.55
C THR A 210 -12.07 6.23 0.96
N ASP A 211 -13.22 5.80 1.48
CA ASP A 211 -13.39 5.37 2.85
C ASP A 211 -13.18 3.87 2.97
N GLY A 212 -12.40 3.42 3.94
CA GLY A 212 -12.15 2.00 4.13
C GLY A 212 -11.19 1.67 5.27
N ALA A 213 -11.14 0.40 5.62
CA ALA A 213 -10.25 -0.15 6.62
C ALA A 213 -9.68 -1.51 6.18
N CYS A 214 -8.52 -1.82 6.73
CA CYS A 214 -7.83 -3.10 6.58
C CYS A 214 -7.28 -3.55 7.93
N ALA A 215 -7.36 -4.85 8.21
CA ALA A 215 -6.78 -5.47 9.39
C ALA A 215 -5.96 -6.70 8.99
N VAL A 216 -4.83 -6.92 9.67
CA VAL A 216 -3.89 -8.01 9.37
C VAL A 216 -3.41 -8.64 10.68
N VAL A 217 -3.47 -9.96 10.79
CA VAL A 217 -3.02 -10.70 11.95
C VAL A 217 -1.60 -11.22 11.74
N PHE A 218 -0.68 -10.78 12.59
CA PHE A 218 0.71 -11.22 12.66
C PHE A 218 0.86 -12.26 13.77
N ALA A 219 1.60 -13.34 13.51
CA ALA A 219 1.84 -14.38 14.50
C ALA A 219 3.31 -14.83 14.49
N ALA A 220 3.80 -15.20 15.68
CA ALA A 220 5.13 -15.77 15.88
C ALA A 220 5.23 -17.18 15.29
N GLU A 221 6.47 -17.58 14.93
CA GLU A 221 6.76 -18.98 14.58
C GLU A 221 6.28 -19.95 15.66
N GLY A 222 5.88 -21.15 15.24
CA GLY A 222 5.21 -22.13 16.08
C GLY A 222 3.71 -21.85 16.31
N THR A 223 3.31 -20.59 16.38
CA THR A 223 1.89 -20.19 16.43
C THR A 223 1.33 -20.01 15.02
N ALA A 224 2.08 -19.37 14.13
CA ALA A 224 1.67 -19.12 12.75
C ALA A 224 1.32 -20.40 11.99
N GLU A 225 2.15 -21.44 12.14
CA GLU A 225 1.93 -22.74 11.48
C GLU A 225 0.73 -23.51 12.01
N ARG A 226 0.30 -23.23 13.27
CA ARG A 226 -0.93 -23.83 13.82
C ARG A 226 -2.19 -23.13 13.31
N ILE A 227 -2.09 -21.82 13.01
CA ILE A 227 -3.22 -21.00 12.58
C ILE A 227 -3.44 -21.12 11.06
N ALA A 228 -2.40 -20.99 10.28
CA ALA A 228 -2.50 -20.96 8.82
C ALA A 228 -1.69 -22.09 8.17
N PRO A 229 -2.31 -22.87 7.25
CA PRO A 229 -1.59 -23.92 6.51
C PRO A 229 -0.45 -23.39 5.65
N LYS A 230 -0.57 -22.17 5.16
CA LYS A 230 0.45 -21.46 4.35
C LYS A 230 0.61 -20.02 4.87
N PRO A 231 1.34 -19.80 5.96
CA PRO A 231 1.56 -18.45 6.47
C PRO A 231 2.40 -17.62 5.49
N ALA A 232 2.14 -16.32 5.41
CA ALA A 232 2.98 -15.41 4.63
C ALA A 232 4.11 -14.88 5.53
N TRP A 233 5.29 -15.48 5.46
CA TRP A 233 6.44 -15.15 6.31
C TRP A 233 7.07 -13.83 5.92
N ILE A 234 7.26 -12.93 6.88
CA ILE A 234 8.01 -11.68 6.67
C ILE A 234 9.49 -12.02 6.54
N LYS A 235 10.05 -11.83 5.37
CA LYS A 235 11.45 -12.11 5.07
C LYS A 235 12.35 -10.91 5.31
N ALA A 236 11.85 -9.71 4.94
CA ALA A 236 12.53 -8.44 5.15
C ALA A 236 11.54 -7.29 5.20
N CYS A 237 11.87 -6.25 5.92
CA CYS A 237 11.19 -4.97 5.85
C CYS A 237 12.20 -3.81 5.97
N ALA A 238 11.85 -2.65 5.40
CA ALA A 238 12.62 -1.43 5.49
C ALA A 238 11.71 -0.20 5.45
N VAL A 239 12.11 0.83 6.17
CA VAL A 239 11.53 2.19 6.17
C VAL A 239 12.64 3.16 5.84
N ARG A 240 12.44 4.06 4.89
CA ARG A 240 13.42 5.08 4.52
C ARG A 240 12.76 6.44 4.34
N HIS A 241 13.36 7.43 4.99
CA HIS A 241 13.01 8.83 4.84
C HIS A 241 14.15 9.53 4.08
N ALA A 242 13.80 10.44 3.17
CA ALA A 242 14.73 11.32 2.49
C ALA A 242 14.69 12.71 3.14
N ALA A 243 14.76 13.78 2.34
CA ALA A 243 14.64 15.15 2.83
C ALA A 243 13.23 15.47 3.34
N THR A 244 13.10 16.47 4.19
CA THR A 244 11.81 17.01 4.63
C THR A 244 11.35 18.18 3.81
N TRP A 245 12.27 18.89 3.16
CA TRP A 245 11.98 20.06 2.37
C TRP A 245 11.68 19.69 0.92
N PHE A 246 10.58 20.20 0.39
CA PHE A 246 10.12 19.93 -0.97
C PHE A 246 11.16 20.30 -2.04
N GLY A 247 11.94 21.37 -1.82
CA GLY A 247 13.02 21.79 -2.71
C GLY A 247 14.20 20.82 -2.83
N ASP A 248 14.35 19.89 -1.88
CA ASP A 248 15.42 18.88 -1.89
C ASP A 248 15.05 17.61 -2.65
N VAL A 249 13.84 17.53 -3.21
CA VAL A 249 13.40 16.36 -3.99
C VAL A 249 14.06 16.37 -5.36
N ASP A 250 14.88 15.37 -5.63
CA ASP A 250 15.44 15.16 -6.95
C ASP A 250 14.48 14.35 -7.82
N TYR A 251 13.73 15.04 -8.64
CA TYR A 251 12.78 14.44 -9.57
C TYR A 251 13.45 13.65 -10.71
N ASN A 252 14.74 13.84 -10.98
CA ASN A 252 15.46 13.16 -12.05
C ASN A 252 15.98 11.80 -11.62
N THR A 253 16.49 11.67 -10.39
CA THR A 253 17.05 10.40 -9.90
C THR A 253 15.99 9.42 -9.39
N GLY A 254 14.71 9.82 -9.41
CA GLY A 254 13.61 9.03 -8.94
C GLY A 254 13.40 9.12 -7.43
N LEU A 255 12.58 8.23 -6.90
CA LEU A 255 12.20 8.20 -5.50
C LEU A 255 13.31 7.56 -4.66
N LEU A 256 14.24 8.37 -4.15
CA LEU A 256 15.44 7.90 -3.43
C LEU A 256 15.07 7.04 -2.21
N SER A 257 14.03 7.42 -1.47
CA SER A 257 13.54 6.65 -0.31
C SER A 257 13.09 5.24 -0.73
N LEU A 258 12.35 5.10 -1.83
CA LEU A 258 11.91 3.81 -2.36
C LEU A 258 13.11 2.99 -2.85
N LYS A 259 14.04 3.60 -3.57
CA LYS A 259 15.26 2.94 -4.04
C LYS A 259 16.08 2.37 -2.86
N ARG A 260 16.25 3.14 -1.79
CA ARG A 260 17.01 2.70 -0.61
C ARG A 260 16.25 1.62 0.18
N ALA A 261 14.94 1.75 0.33
CA ALA A 261 14.12 0.75 1.00
C ALA A 261 14.13 -0.58 0.23
N SER A 262 13.98 -0.54 -1.11
CA SER A 262 13.98 -1.75 -1.95
C SER A 262 15.35 -2.47 -1.93
N LEU A 263 16.44 -1.75 -2.10
CA LEU A 263 17.80 -2.35 -2.04
C LEU A 263 18.04 -3.06 -0.70
N GLU A 264 17.62 -2.44 0.42
CA GLU A 264 17.78 -3.05 1.75
C GLU A 264 16.95 -4.33 1.91
N VAL A 265 15.68 -4.31 1.48
CA VAL A 265 14.86 -5.53 1.60
C VAL A 265 15.33 -6.63 0.66
N TYR A 266 15.86 -6.29 -0.52
CA TYR A 266 16.45 -7.25 -1.44
C TYR A 266 17.72 -7.90 -0.84
N GLU A 267 18.62 -7.08 -0.30
CA GLU A 267 19.81 -7.58 0.38
C GLU A 267 19.46 -8.54 1.53
N LYS A 268 18.55 -8.11 2.43
CA LYS A 268 18.10 -8.94 3.57
C LYS A 268 17.36 -10.21 3.13
N ALA A 269 16.64 -10.14 2.01
CA ALA A 269 15.91 -11.29 1.46
C ALA A 269 16.77 -12.19 0.57
N GLY A 270 17.97 -11.76 0.20
CA GLY A 270 18.87 -12.47 -0.71
C GLY A 270 18.41 -12.41 -2.17
N ILE A 271 17.66 -11.38 -2.56
CA ILE A 271 17.16 -11.13 -3.93
C ILE A 271 18.20 -10.31 -4.68
N ARG A 272 18.61 -10.79 -5.87
CA ARG A 272 19.59 -10.13 -6.75
C ARG A 272 18.96 -9.65 -8.06
N HIS A 273 17.97 -10.38 -8.54
CA HIS A 273 17.25 -10.10 -9.79
C HIS A 273 15.76 -10.02 -9.51
N PRO A 274 15.26 -8.86 -9.01
CA PRO A 274 13.90 -8.75 -8.46
C PRO A 274 12.80 -9.15 -9.44
N VAL A 275 12.93 -8.87 -10.73
CA VAL A 275 11.93 -9.25 -11.74
C VAL A 275 11.84 -10.77 -11.99
N GLU A 276 12.89 -11.50 -11.63
CA GLU A 276 12.99 -12.96 -11.83
C GLU A 276 12.70 -13.73 -10.54
N GLU A 277 12.93 -13.10 -9.39
CA GLU A 277 12.85 -13.75 -8.07
C GLU A 277 11.60 -13.37 -7.26
N LEU A 278 10.89 -12.33 -7.70
CA LEU A 278 9.56 -11.99 -7.19
C LEU A 278 8.49 -12.59 -8.11
N ASP A 279 7.47 -13.19 -7.52
CA ASP A 279 6.34 -13.76 -8.26
C ASP A 279 5.19 -12.75 -8.41
N VAL A 280 5.11 -11.76 -7.53
CA VAL A 280 4.09 -10.72 -7.53
C VAL A 280 4.56 -9.47 -6.77
N ALA A 281 4.07 -8.30 -7.16
CA ALA A 281 4.32 -7.05 -6.46
C ALA A 281 3.01 -6.26 -6.26
N GLU A 282 2.68 -5.92 -5.01
CA GLU A 282 1.61 -5.02 -4.63
C GLU A 282 2.21 -3.65 -4.26
N LEU A 283 2.22 -2.77 -5.25
CA LEU A 283 2.91 -1.49 -5.19
C LEU A 283 1.95 -0.34 -4.84
N TYR A 284 2.42 0.61 -4.07
CA TYR A 284 1.70 1.84 -3.81
C TYR A 284 1.87 2.80 -4.98
N LEU A 285 1.06 2.68 -6.02
CA LEU A 285 1.08 3.53 -7.21
C LEU A 285 -0.13 4.48 -7.18
N PRO A 286 0.01 5.72 -6.65
CA PRO A 286 -1.12 6.63 -6.49
C PRO A 286 -1.56 7.31 -7.80
N TYR A 287 -0.73 7.24 -8.83
CA TYR A 287 -0.99 7.80 -10.15
C TYR A 287 -0.25 6.99 -11.24
N SER A 288 -0.68 7.14 -12.47
CA SER A 288 -0.26 6.27 -13.58
C SER A 288 1.23 6.36 -13.92
N TYR A 289 1.82 7.55 -13.90
CA TYR A 289 3.26 7.73 -14.17
C TYR A 289 4.16 7.05 -13.13
N ALA A 290 3.68 6.87 -11.89
CA ALA A 290 4.39 6.06 -10.91
C ALA A 290 4.59 4.62 -11.39
N GLY A 291 3.64 4.06 -12.12
CA GLY A 291 3.74 2.73 -12.71
C GLY A 291 4.76 2.61 -13.83
N LEU A 292 5.25 3.73 -14.37
CA LEU A 292 6.37 3.77 -15.31
C LEU A 292 7.70 3.91 -14.57
N LYS A 293 7.84 5.00 -13.81
CA LYS A 293 9.10 5.39 -13.18
C LYS A 293 9.49 4.53 -11.97
N TRP A 294 8.53 4.20 -11.10
CA TRP A 294 8.88 3.53 -9.84
C TRP A 294 9.20 2.04 -10.02
N ILE A 295 8.71 1.40 -11.09
CA ILE A 295 9.15 0.04 -11.42
C ILE A 295 10.62 0.00 -11.84
N GLU A 296 11.14 1.08 -12.45
CA GLU A 296 12.57 1.25 -12.74
C GLU A 296 13.37 1.44 -11.44
N VAL A 297 12.85 2.28 -10.52
CA VAL A 297 13.45 2.50 -9.19
C VAL A 297 13.54 1.21 -8.39
N LEU A 298 12.55 0.32 -8.53
CA LEU A 298 12.51 -1.00 -7.91
C LEU A 298 13.40 -2.04 -8.62
N GLY A 299 14.02 -1.68 -9.76
CA GLY A 299 14.91 -2.56 -10.52
C GLY A 299 14.20 -3.62 -11.35
N PHE A 300 12.94 -3.40 -11.72
CA PHE A 300 12.21 -4.33 -12.59
C PHE A 300 12.56 -4.17 -14.06
N CYS A 301 13.04 -2.99 -14.44
CA CYS A 301 13.61 -2.67 -15.75
C CYS A 301 14.63 -1.54 -15.59
N GLY A 302 15.35 -1.23 -16.67
CA GLY A 302 16.32 -0.14 -16.71
C GLY A 302 15.67 1.24 -16.77
N PRO A 303 16.45 2.32 -16.53
CA PRO A 303 15.96 3.70 -16.64
C PRO A 303 15.40 4.01 -18.04
N GLY A 304 14.19 4.56 -18.11
CA GLY A 304 13.48 4.87 -19.36
C GLY A 304 12.81 3.65 -20.03
N GLU A 305 12.94 2.45 -19.47
CA GLU A 305 12.33 1.23 -20.03
C GLU A 305 10.92 0.92 -19.46
N GLY A 306 10.45 1.71 -18.50
CA GLY A 306 9.12 1.54 -17.91
C GLY A 306 8.00 1.44 -18.94
N PRO A 307 7.88 2.36 -19.94
CA PRO A 307 6.89 2.26 -20.98
C PRO A 307 6.94 0.92 -21.72
N LYS A 308 8.13 0.49 -22.16
CA LYS A 308 8.32 -0.79 -22.85
C LYS A 308 7.85 -1.97 -22.00
N PHE A 309 8.27 -2.02 -20.71
CA PHE A 309 7.88 -3.07 -19.76
C PHE A 309 6.36 -3.19 -19.64
N ILE A 310 5.65 -2.06 -19.61
CA ILE A 310 4.19 -2.00 -19.49
C ILE A 310 3.51 -2.43 -20.81
N TRP A 311 3.98 -1.94 -21.97
CA TRP A 311 3.37 -2.30 -23.26
C TRP A 311 3.61 -3.76 -23.67
N GLU A 312 4.73 -4.35 -23.28
CA GLU A 312 5.02 -5.76 -23.48
C GLU A 312 4.21 -6.69 -22.55
N GLY A 313 3.38 -6.12 -21.66
CA GLY A 313 2.50 -6.87 -20.76
C GLY A 313 3.23 -7.58 -19.62
N HIS A 314 4.48 -7.24 -19.34
CA HIS A 314 5.26 -7.89 -18.27
C HIS A 314 4.65 -7.70 -16.88
N SER A 315 3.89 -6.63 -16.66
CA SER A 315 3.20 -6.31 -15.43
C SER A 315 1.74 -6.77 -15.36
N ASP A 316 1.20 -7.32 -16.44
CA ASP A 316 -0.17 -7.80 -16.50
C ASP A 316 -0.32 -9.15 -15.78
N MET A 317 -1.55 -9.59 -15.49
CA MET A 317 -1.81 -10.93 -15.00
C MET A 317 -1.30 -11.97 -16.02
N GLY A 318 -0.43 -12.86 -15.55
CA GLY A 318 0.26 -13.83 -16.43
C GLY A 318 1.53 -13.28 -17.11
N GLY A 319 1.89 -12.03 -16.90
CA GLY A 319 3.16 -11.44 -17.31
C GLY A 319 4.34 -11.91 -16.46
N LYS A 320 5.52 -11.33 -16.72
CA LYS A 320 6.78 -11.71 -16.04
C LYS A 320 6.74 -11.48 -14.52
N LEU A 321 6.18 -10.32 -14.12
CA LEU A 321 5.98 -9.91 -12.73
C LEU A 321 4.63 -9.20 -12.64
N PRO A 322 3.54 -9.89 -12.33
CA PRO A 322 2.24 -9.26 -12.13
C PRO A 322 2.31 -8.17 -11.06
N ILE A 323 1.88 -6.95 -11.42
CA ILE A 323 1.86 -5.80 -10.51
C ILE A 323 0.42 -5.46 -10.19
N ASN A 324 0.14 -5.31 -8.89
CA ASN A 324 -1.18 -4.96 -8.36
C ASN A 324 -2.33 -5.83 -8.89
N PRO A 325 -2.29 -7.16 -8.74
CA PRO A 325 -3.43 -8.03 -9.07
C PRO A 325 -4.74 -7.58 -8.41
N SER A 326 -4.63 -6.86 -7.29
CA SER A 326 -5.76 -6.28 -6.56
C SER A 326 -6.42 -5.07 -7.24
N GLY A 327 -5.80 -4.50 -8.29
CA GLY A 327 -6.17 -3.23 -8.89
C GLY A 327 -5.51 -2.01 -8.22
N GLY A 328 -4.67 -2.25 -7.23
CA GLY A 328 -3.79 -1.26 -6.63
C GLY A 328 -4.47 -0.04 -6.02
N VAL A 329 -3.65 0.96 -5.76
CA VAL A 329 -4.06 2.26 -5.20
C VAL A 329 -4.95 3.03 -6.15
N MET A 330 -4.70 2.94 -7.47
CA MET A 330 -5.50 3.62 -8.49
C MET A 330 -6.95 3.13 -8.57
N SER A 331 -7.28 2.03 -7.90
CA SER A 331 -8.65 1.53 -7.80
C SER A 331 -9.26 1.64 -6.40
N THR A 332 -8.43 1.90 -5.37
CA THR A 332 -8.84 2.04 -3.97
C THR A 332 -7.78 2.78 -3.18
N ASN A 333 -8.11 3.93 -2.61
CA ASN A 333 -7.17 4.72 -1.80
C ASN A 333 -7.82 5.31 -0.55
N CYS A 334 -7.87 4.53 0.52
CA CYS A 334 -8.17 4.95 1.89
C CYS A 334 -6.84 5.19 2.64
N ILE A 335 -6.28 6.37 2.52
CA ILE A 335 -4.84 6.68 2.71
C ILE A 335 -4.19 5.96 3.88
N GLY A 336 -4.70 6.04 5.10
CA GLY A 336 -4.13 5.37 6.28
C GLY A 336 -4.14 3.84 6.21
N ALA A 337 -5.08 3.25 5.46
CA ALA A 337 -5.15 1.80 5.24
C ALA A 337 -4.44 1.35 3.97
N THR A 338 -4.24 2.23 2.98
CA THR A 338 -3.84 1.83 1.62
C THR A 338 -2.56 1.00 1.56
N ALA A 339 -1.54 1.38 2.32
CA ALA A 339 -0.29 0.63 2.35
C ALA A 339 -0.41 -0.70 3.12
N LEU A 340 -1.33 -0.81 4.10
CA LEU A 340 -1.66 -2.08 4.75
C LEU A 340 -2.44 -3.01 3.80
N LEU A 341 -3.29 -2.44 2.93
CA LEU A 341 -3.96 -3.21 1.87
C LEU A 341 -2.93 -3.83 0.90
N ARG A 342 -1.85 -3.09 0.54
CA ARG A 342 -0.77 -3.67 -0.28
C ARG A 342 -0.12 -4.86 0.42
N THR A 343 0.14 -4.74 1.72
CA THR A 343 0.69 -5.82 2.55
C THR A 343 -0.28 -7.01 2.64
N ALA A 344 -1.58 -6.75 2.88
CA ALA A 344 -2.61 -7.78 2.96
C ALA A 344 -2.80 -8.52 1.63
N GLU A 345 -2.87 -7.80 0.51
CA GLU A 345 -3.03 -8.41 -0.81
C GLU A 345 -1.81 -9.26 -1.21
N ALA A 346 -0.60 -8.78 -0.94
CA ALA A 346 0.61 -9.58 -1.15
C ALA A 346 0.64 -10.85 -0.26
N ALA A 347 0.18 -10.75 0.99
CA ALA A 347 0.03 -11.91 1.87
C ALA A 347 -1.02 -12.90 1.36
N LEU A 348 -2.17 -12.42 0.86
CA LEU A 348 -3.20 -13.25 0.24
C LEU A 348 -2.65 -14.06 -0.94
N GLN A 349 -1.77 -13.46 -1.76
CA GLN A 349 -1.10 -14.17 -2.87
C GLN A 349 -0.23 -15.33 -2.36
N ILE A 350 0.57 -15.10 -1.31
CA ILE A 350 1.39 -16.15 -0.68
C ILE A 350 0.52 -17.25 -0.07
N MET A 351 -0.56 -16.88 0.61
CA MET A 351 -1.46 -17.83 1.28
C MET A 351 -2.34 -18.62 0.30
N GLY A 352 -2.39 -18.23 -1.00
CA GLY A 352 -3.27 -18.82 -1.98
C GLY A 352 -4.74 -18.44 -1.81
N LYS A 353 -5.01 -17.27 -1.26
CA LYS A 353 -6.35 -16.73 -0.94
C LYS A 353 -6.75 -15.54 -1.82
N GLY A 354 -6.07 -15.33 -2.95
CA GLY A 354 -6.33 -14.20 -3.85
C GLY A 354 -7.63 -14.30 -4.69
N ASP A 355 -8.38 -15.42 -4.62
CA ASP A 355 -9.57 -15.66 -5.43
C ASP A 355 -9.31 -15.42 -6.92
N LYS A 356 -10.17 -14.65 -7.61
CA LYS A 356 -10.03 -14.33 -9.05
C LYS A 356 -8.77 -13.52 -9.39
N ARG A 357 -8.12 -12.91 -8.41
CA ARG A 357 -6.87 -12.13 -8.56
C ARG A 357 -5.62 -12.92 -8.16
N GLN A 358 -5.78 -14.23 -7.89
CA GLN A 358 -4.65 -15.09 -7.52
C GLN A 358 -3.71 -15.29 -8.70
N VAL A 359 -2.43 -14.95 -8.47
CA VAL A 359 -1.31 -15.31 -9.34
C VAL A 359 -0.92 -16.77 -9.03
N PRO A 360 -0.73 -17.63 -10.06
CA PRO A 360 -0.33 -19.02 -9.84
C PRO A 360 1.03 -19.13 -9.10
N ASP A 361 1.14 -20.11 -8.21
CA ASP A 361 2.39 -20.58 -7.58
C ASP A 361 3.24 -19.53 -6.87
N VAL A 362 2.65 -18.47 -6.32
CA VAL A 362 3.35 -17.39 -5.63
C VAL A 362 4.11 -17.91 -4.40
N LYS A 363 5.42 -17.64 -4.37
CA LYS A 363 6.34 -17.98 -3.28
C LYS A 363 6.97 -16.76 -2.64
N THR A 364 7.16 -15.68 -3.41
CA THR A 364 7.81 -14.45 -2.97
C THR A 364 7.01 -13.24 -3.45
N ALA A 365 6.65 -12.35 -2.54
CA ALA A 365 5.87 -11.17 -2.83
C ALA A 365 6.52 -9.91 -2.26
N LEU A 366 6.42 -8.80 -2.99
CA LEU A 366 6.80 -7.46 -2.54
C LEU A 366 5.54 -6.64 -2.27
N ALA A 367 5.52 -5.92 -1.15
CA ALA A 367 4.57 -4.84 -0.87
C ALA A 367 5.32 -3.54 -0.62
N THR A 368 4.80 -2.39 -1.10
CA THR A 368 5.38 -1.08 -0.85
C THR A 368 4.40 -0.10 -0.24
N GLY A 369 4.93 0.86 0.53
CA GLY A 369 4.23 2.04 1.02
C GLY A 369 4.86 3.31 0.44
N PHE A 370 4.06 4.35 0.29
CA PHE A 370 4.49 5.65 -0.22
C PHE A 370 3.87 6.79 0.59
N GLY A 371 4.72 7.68 1.07
CA GLY A 371 4.35 8.84 1.88
C GLY A 371 4.77 10.18 1.26
N GLY A 372 4.51 10.36 -0.02
CA GLY A 372 5.03 11.48 -0.79
C GLY A 372 6.44 11.18 -1.31
N CYS A 373 7.12 12.20 -1.81
CA CYS A 373 8.47 12.03 -2.37
C CYS A 373 9.55 11.78 -1.29
N TRP A 374 9.21 11.90 0.00
CA TRP A 374 10.18 11.96 1.10
C TRP A 374 10.39 10.63 1.82
N TRP A 375 9.41 9.71 1.83
CA TRP A 375 9.56 8.43 2.52
C TRP A 375 8.82 7.29 1.83
N SER A 376 9.37 6.11 2.01
CA SER A 376 8.82 4.87 1.45
C SER A 376 9.15 3.68 2.34
N ASP A 377 8.26 2.72 2.34
CA ASP A 377 8.42 1.45 3.05
C ASP A 377 8.37 0.30 2.05
N ALA A 378 9.03 -0.80 2.39
CA ALA A 378 8.98 -2.03 1.61
C ALA A 378 8.97 -3.26 2.52
N ILE A 379 8.20 -4.28 2.14
CA ILE A 379 8.13 -5.57 2.82
C ILE A 379 8.25 -6.68 1.78
N ILE A 380 9.18 -7.62 2.02
CA ILE A 380 9.27 -8.89 1.28
C ILE A 380 8.64 -9.98 2.13
N MET A 381 7.73 -10.73 1.53
CA MET A 381 7.10 -11.90 2.12
C MET A 381 7.43 -13.16 1.33
N SER A 382 7.42 -14.30 2.01
CA SER A 382 7.72 -15.60 1.39
C SER A 382 6.82 -16.71 1.96
N SER A 383 6.53 -17.70 1.12
CA SER A 383 5.90 -18.96 1.55
C SER A 383 6.85 -19.82 2.37
N LYS A 384 8.17 -19.58 2.29
CA LYS A 384 9.19 -20.29 3.06
C LYS A 384 9.55 -19.47 4.30
N LYS A 385 9.58 -20.14 5.42
CA LYS A 385 10.06 -19.59 6.70
C LYS A 385 11.52 -19.14 6.56
N PRO A 386 11.87 -17.89 6.96
CA PRO A 386 13.24 -17.37 6.91
C PRO A 386 14.24 -18.14 7.77
#